data_d64e9999e58c909860cdd30b41355955
#
_entry.id   d64e9999e58c909860cdd30b41355955
#
_cell.length_a   1.000
_cell.length_b   1.000
_cell.length_c   1.000
_cell.angle_alpha   90.00
_cell.angle_beta   90.00
_cell.angle_gamma   90.00
#
_symmetry.space_group_name_H-M   'P 1'
#
loop_
_entity.id
_entity.type
_entity.pdbx_description
1 polymer ?
#
loop_
_entity_poly.entity_id
_entity_poly.type
_entity_poly.pdbx_seq_one_letter_code
_entity_poly.pdbx_strand_id
1 'polypeptide(L)'
;MAFSNLRQKKISILGSSGYGGMQLVRLLRNNPNYEIVNLCGQRTIGKYWNELFPFLKLRTDKIIEEINLDKISDTSDYVFLSLPNGVASTIVPNLINKNVKILD
;
A
#
# COMPACT_ATOMS: atom_id res chain seq x y z
N MET A 1 3.96 4.16 29.20
CA MET A 1 4.42 4.28 28.54
C MET A 1 4.49 5.14 27.37
N ALA A 2 5.49 5.70 27.19
CA ALA A 2 5.70 6.66 26.17
C ALA A 2 5.49 6.12 24.78
N PHE A 3 5.64 4.83 24.66
CA PHE A 3 5.47 4.30 23.36
C PHE A 3 4.04 4.27 22.93
N SER A 4 3.12 4.48 23.77
CA SER A 4 1.73 4.56 23.37
C SER A 4 1.48 5.73 22.40
N ASN A 5 2.43 6.68 22.34
CA ASN A 5 2.31 7.79 21.43
C ASN A 5 2.91 7.50 20.05
N LEU A 6 3.55 6.36 19.92
CA LEU A 6 4.18 6.01 18.65
C LEU A 6 3.14 5.43 17.72
N ARG A 7 2.44 6.30 17.05
CA ARG A 7 1.47 5.86 16.06
C ARG A 7 2.20 5.31 14.86
N GLN A 8 1.74 4.18 14.39
CA GLN A 8 2.23 3.65 13.13
C GLN A 8 1.79 4.55 11.99
N LYS A 9 2.68 4.77 11.05
CA LYS A 9 2.31 5.43 9.79
C LYS A 9 1.57 4.45 8.92
N LYS A 10 0.44 4.87 8.39
CA LYS A 10 -0.41 4.02 7.57
C LYS A 10 -0.03 4.15 6.11
N ILE A 11 0.18 3.01 5.48
CA ILE A 11 0.73 2.95 4.13
C ILE A 11 -0.22 2.21 3.20
N SER A 12 -0.44 2.80 2.04
CA SER A 12 -1.10 2.12 0.93
C SER A 12 -0.08 1.86 -0.17
N ILE A 13 -0.14 0.69 -0.77
CA ILE A 13 0.75 0.30 -1.86
C ILE A 13 -0.10 0.03 -3.08
N LEU A 14 0.09 0.85 -4.12
CA LEU A 14 -0.59 0.70 -5.40
C LEU A 14 0.35 -0.03 -6.35
N GLY A 15 -0.12 -1.16 -6.89
CA GLY A 15 0.73 -2.06 -7.65
C GLY A 15 1.37 -3.12 -6.75
N SER A 16 0.65 -3.58 -5.74
CA SER A 16 1.19 -4.45 -4.69
C SER A 16 1.56 -5.85 -5.17
N SER A 17 1.03 -6.29 -6.31
CA SER A 17 1.31 -7.62 -6.83
C SER A 17 2.45 -7.66 -7.83
N GLY A 18 3.01 -6.53 -8.21
CA GLY A 18 4.20 -6.46 -9.05
C GLY A 18 5.47 -6.65 -8.21
N TYR A 19 6.62 -6.73 -8.89
CA TYR A 19 7.90 -6.95 -8.21
C TYR A 19 8.24 -5.83 -7.24
N GLY A 20 8.09 -4.57 -7.65
CA GLY A 20 8.36 -3.42 -6.78
C GLY A 20 7.44 -3.39 -5.58
N GLY A 21 6.15 -3.65 -5.80
CA GLY A 21 5.18 -3.71 -4.70
C GLY A 21 5.48 -4.84 -3.73
N MET A 22 5.87 -5.99 -4.24
CA MET A 22 6.25 -7.13 -3.41
C MET A 22 7.46 -6.77 -2.54
N GLN A 23 8.46 -6.10 -3.09
CA GLN A 23 9.63 -5.67 -2.33
C GLN A 23 9.27 -4.67 -1.24
N LEU A 24 8.34 -3.76 -1.51
CA LEU A 24 7.87 -2.80 -0.52
C LEU A 24 7.17 -3.52 0.65
N VAL A 25 6.29 -4.47 0.33
CA VAL A 25 5.64 -5.27 1.37
C VAL A 25 6.67 -6.03 2.19
N ARG A 26 7.65 -6.63 1.53
CA ARG A 26 8.71 -7.38 2.21
C ARG A 26 9.47 -6.50 3.22
N LEU A 27 9.77 -5.27 2.81
CA LEU A 27 10.52 -4.35 3.67
C LEU A 27 9.68 -3.78 4.81
N LEU A 28 8.39 -3.55 4.57
CA LEU A 28 7.53 -2.86 5.53
C LEU A 28 6.74 -3.78 6.45
N ARG A 29 6.50 -5.01 6.05
CA ARG A 29 5.59 -5.93 6.76
C ARG A 29 5.93 -6.18 8.23
N ASN A 30 7.22 -6.16 8.55
CA ASN A 30 7.69 -6.43 9.89
C ASN A 30 8.21 -5.19 10.61
N ASN A 31 8.05 -4.02 10.01
CA ASN A 31 8.52 -2.80 10.62
C ASN A 31 7.45 -2.24 11.56
N PRO A 32 7.74 -2.12 12.87
CA PRO A 32 6.72 -1.70 13.82
C PRO A 32 6.28 -0.25 13.68
N ASN A 33 7.00 0.54 12.90
CA ASN A 33 6.65 1.94 12.68
C ASN A 33 5.62 2.14 11.57
N TYR A 34 5.30 1.08 10.82
CA TYR A 34 4.42 1.18 9.67
C TYR A 34 3.34 0.12 9.70
N GLU A 35 2.18 0.51 9.23
CA GLU A 35 1.06 -0.41 9.06
C GLU A 35 0.61 -0.36 7.61
N ILE A 36 0.59 -1.50 6.93
CA ILE A 36 0.07 -1.59 5.57
C ILE A 36 -1.45 -1.67 5.66
N VAL A 37 -2.14 -0.64 5.19
CA VAL A 37 -3.60 -0.56 5.31
C VAL A 37 -4.32 -0.92 4.02
N ASN A 38 -3.74 -0.63 2.86
CA ASN A 38 -4.34 -0.96 1.58
C ASN A 38 -3.30 -1.53 0.62
N LEU A 39 -3.66 -2.65 0.00
CA LEU A 39 -2.86 -3.25 -1.08
C LEU A 39 -3.73 -3.24 -2.33
N CYS A 40 -3.32 -2.49 -3.33
CA CYS A 40 -4.09 -2.34 -4.55
C CYS A 40 -3.37 -2.92 -5.75
N GLY A 41 -4.13 -3.47 -6.67
CA GLY A 41 -3.63 -4.04 -7.91
C GLY A 41 -4.65 -3.91 -9.00
N GLN A 42 -4.39 -4.53 -10.14
CA GLN A 42 -5.29 -4.51 -11.29
C GLN A 42 -5.77 -5.91 -11.65
N ARG A 43 -4.85 -6.81 -11.93
CA ARG A 43 -5.19 -8.17 -12.37
C ARG A 43 -5.45 -9.13 -11.21
N THR A 44 -5.07 -8.75 -10.03
CA THR A 44 -5.11 -9.60 -8.85
C THR A 44 -6.17 -9.17 -7.84
N ILE A 45 -7.05 -8.27 -8.23
CA ILE A 45 -8.14 -7.79 -7.38
C ILE A 45 -8.96 -8.97 -6.88
N GLY A 46 -9.24 -8.99 -5.58
CA GLY A 46 -10.02 -10.04 -4.94
C GLY A 46 -9.22 -11.22 -4.43
N LYS A 47 -7.93 -11.29 -4.78
CA LYS A 47 -7.07 -12.35 -4.27
C LYS A 47 -6.42 -11.92 -2.98
N TYR A 48 -6.12 -12.87 -2.12
CA TYR A 48 -5.35 -12.59 -0.92
C TYR A 48 -3.88 -12.42 -1.29
N TRP A 49 -3.25 -11.40 -0.73
CA TRP A 49 -1.85 -11.13 -1.07
C TRP A 49 -0.95 -12.31 -0.70
N ASN A 50 -1.21 -12.96 0.43
CA ASN A 50 -0.41 -14.12 0.86
C ASN A 50 -0.51 -15.31 -0.09
N GLU A 51 -1.58 -15.39 -0.90
CA GLU A 51 -1.68 -16.42 -1.94
C GLU A 51 -0.66 -16.22 -3.03
N LEU A 52 -0.41 -14.96 -3.38
CA LEU A 52 0.51 -14.63 -4.45
C LEU A 52 1.96 -14.76 -4.01
N PHE A 53 2.22 -14.49 -2.75
CA PHE A 53 3.58 -14.51 -2.20
C PHE A 53 3.61 -15.28 -0.89
N PRO A 54 3.40 -16.60 -0.95
CA PRO A 54 3.26 -17.40 0.28
C PRO A 54 4.51 -17.46 1.15
N PHE A 55 5.68 -17.19 0.55
CA PHE A 55 6.93 -17.15 1.29
C PHE A 55 7.16 -15.82 2.01
N LEU A 56 6.32 -14.81 1.75
CA LEU A 56 6.41 -13.50 2.35
C LEU A 56 5.11 -13.15 3.04
N LYS A 57 4.70 -13.94 4.00
CA LYS A 57 3.40 -13.75 4.64
C LYS A 57 3.30 -12.42 5.38
N LEU A 58 2.18 -11.75 5.18
CA LEU A 58 1.82 -10.62 6.00
C LEU A 58 1.31 -11.13 7.34
N ARG A 59 1.41 -10.27 8.35
CA ARG A 59 0.87 -10.54 9.67
C ARG A 59 -0.64 -10.83 9.60
N THR A 60 -1.33 -10.01 8.80
CA THR A 60 -2.76 -10.18 8.53
C THR A 60 -2.90 -10.28 7.02
N ASP A 61 -3.54 -11.34 6.57
CA ASP A 61 -3.70 -11.51 5.13
C ASP A 61 -4.71 -10.49 4.60
N LYS A 62 -4.28 -9.73 3.60
CA LYS A 62 -5.11 -8.68 3.00
C LYS A 62 -5.52 -9.06 1.60
N ILE A 63 -6.76 -8.72 1.27
CA ILE A 63 -7.27 -8.87 -0.08
C ILE A 63 -6.77 -7.70 -0.91
N ILE A 64 -6.32 -7.99 -2.12
CA ILE A 64 -5.89 -6.97 -3.07
C ILE A 64 -7.14 -6.27 -3.58
N GLU A 65 -7.15 -4.95 -3.47
CA GLU A 65 -8.32 -4.13 -3.79
C GLU A 65 -8.10 -3.29 -5.04
N GLU A 66 -9.21 -2.88 -5.60
CA GLU A 66 -9.23 -1.88 -6.64
C GLU A 66 -8.76 -0.55 -6.08
N ILE A 67 -8.17 0.30 -6.92
CA ILE A 67 -7.71 1.62 -6.49
C ILE A 67 -8.92 2.52 -6.26
N ASN A 68 -9.11 2.93 -5.02
CA ASN A 68 -10.13 3.89 -4.63
C ASN A 68 -9.42 5.06 -3.95
N LEU A 69 -9.28 6.17 -4.65
CA LEU A 69 -8.46 7.29 -4.20
C LEU A 69 -9.01 7.94 -2.94
N ASP A 70 -10.31 8.00 -2.77
CA ASP A 70 -10.90 8.57 -1.56
C ASP A 70 -10.59 7.70 -0.34
N LYS A 71 -10.77 6.41 -0.46
CA LYS A 71 -10.45 5.48 0.62
C LYS A 71 -8.96 5.53 0.96
N ILE A 72 -8.12 5.57 -0.07
CA ILE A 72 -6.68 5.61 0.11
C ILE A 72 -6.26 6.88 0.84
N SER A 73 -6.79 8.03 0.42
CA SER A 73 -6.44 9.29 1.05
C SER A 73 -6.97 9.39 2.49
N ASP A 74 -8.13 8.80 2.75
CA ASP A 74 -8.74 8.86 4.08
C ASP A 74 -8.05 7.95 5.09
N THR A 75 -7.42 6.89 4.62
CA THR A 75 -6.85 5.86 5.51
C THR A 75 -5.34 5.84 5.54
N SER A 76 -4.66 6.61 4.68
CA SER A 76 -3.20 6.50 4.51
C SER A 76 -2.48 7.77 4.90
N ASP A 77 -1.28 7.61 5.44
CA ASP A 77 -0.33 8.72 5.62
C ASP A 77 0.60 8.80 4.41
N TYR A 78 0.98 7.64 3.86
CA TYR A 78 1.87 7.54 2.70
C TYR A 78 1.26 6.63 1.65
N VAL A 79 1.45 6.97 0.40
CA VAL A 79 1.03 6.13 -0.73
C VAL A 79 2.26 5.85 -1.58
N PHE A 80 2.61 4.57 -1.69
CA PHE A 80 3.69 4.13 -2.56
C PHE A 80 3.11 3.69 -3.90
N LEU A 81 3.70 4.19 -4.97
CA LEU A 81 3.28 3.82 -6.32
C LEU A 81 4.30 2.88 -6.93
N SER A 82 3.86 1.70 -7.28
CA SER A 82 4.65 0.72 -8.02
C SER A 82 3.84 0.28 -9.24
N LEU A 83 3.49 1.26 -10.06
CA LEU A 83 2.62 1.09 -11.21
C LEU A 83 3.36 1.42 -12.49
N PRO A 84 2.92 0.91 -13.64
CA PRO A 84 3.45 1.35 -14.92
C PRO A 84 3.29 2.85 -15.08
N ASN A 85 4.23 3.49 -15.78
CA ASN A 85 4.28 4.94 -15.92
C ASN A 85 2.97 5.57 -16.37
N GLY A 86 2.30 4.97 -17.34
CA GLY A 86 1.05 5.53 -17.84
C GLY A 86 -0.07 5.54 -16.82
N VAL A 87 -0.07 4.57 -15.90
CA VAL A 87 -1.08 4.48 -14.84
C VAL A 87 -0.78 5.50 -13.75
N ALA A 88 0.49 5.60 -13.35
CA ALA A 88 0.89 6.54 -12.32
C ALA A 88 0.56 7.98 -12.71
N SER A 89 0.75 8.34 -13.96
CA SER A 89 0.50 9.70 -14.43
C SER A 89 -0.98 10.11 -14.36
N THR A 90 -1.89 9.15 -14.34
CA THR A 90 -3.31 9.46 -14.17
C THR A 90 -3.74 9.53 -12.72
N ILE A 91 -2.99 8.89 -11.83
CA ILE A 91 -3.34 8.80 -10.41
C ILE A 91 -2.77 9.96 -9.60
N VAL A 92 -1.50 10.31 -9.84
CA VAL A 92 -0.80 11.31 -9.05
C VAL A 92 -1.54 12.66 -9.00
N PRO A 93 -2.04 13.22 -10.11
CA PRO A 93 -2.74 14.49 -10.04
C PRO A 93 -3.97 14.47 -9.12
N ASN A 94 -4.62 13.32 -9.01
CA ASN A 94 -5.81 13.18 -8.19
C ASN A 94 -5.47 13.01 -6.71
N LEU A 95 -4.26 12.59 -6.38
CA LEU A 95 -3.81 12.44 -4.99
C LEU A 95 -3.12 13.68 -4.45
N ILE A 96 -2.53 14.49 -5.31
CA ILE A 96 -1.77 15.67 -4.91
C ILE A 96 -2.59 16.63 -4.04
N ASN A 97 -3.87 16.75 -4.31
CA ASN A 97 -4.75 17.64 -3.57
C ASN A 97 -5.26 17.03 -2.27
N LYS A 98 -4.81 15.85 -1.92
CA LYS A 98 -5.24 15.16 -0.71
C LYS A 98 -4.11 15.13 0.31
N ASN A 99 -4.47 14.87 1.54
CA ASN A 99 -3.50 14.94 2.64
C ASN A 99 -2.67 13.67 2.79
N VAL A 100 -2.06 13.22 1.71
CA VAL A 100 -1.18 12.05 1.74
C VAL A 100 0.15 12.38 1.08
N LYS A 101 1.20 11.71 1.53
CA LYS A 101 2.51 11.80 0.89
C LYS A 101 2.65 10.69 -0.13
N ILE A 102 3.06 11.05 -1.34
CA ILE A 102 3.19 10.12 -2.44
C ILE A 102 4.65 9.80 -2.68
N LEU A 103 4.97 8.51 -2.73
CA LEU A 103 6.32 8.02 -2.99
C LEU A 103 6.27 7.11 -4.21
N ASP A 104 7.09 7.42 -5.17
CA ASP A 104 7.12 6.67 -6.43
C ASP A 104 8.40 5.85 -6.53
#